data_fd0bc8b7eb5d8990502cd01a44a24b8d
#
_entry.id   fd0bc8b7eb5d8990502cd01a44a24b8d
#
_cell.length_a   1.000
_cell.length_b   1.000
_cell.length_c   1.000
_cell.angle_alpha   90.00
_cell.angle_beta   90.00
_cell.angle_gamma   90.00
#
_symmetry.space_group_name_H-M   'P 1'
#
loop_
_entity.id
_entity.type
_entity.pdbx_description
1 polymer ?
#
loop_
_entity_poly.entity_id
_entity_poly.type
_entity_poly.pdbx_seq_one_letter_code
_entity_poly.pdbx_strand_id
1 'polypeptide(L)'
;MPISRRKMFQSVTLAGMAASAAVSAAPADEEKLAALPNFKYDIESQTHWVGPGGSAKEATVAEFPISQSIAGVSMRLKAGAMRELHWHSLAAEWAYMLEGRCRVTVITPEGQAEVADFEVGDTWYFPRGHGHALQGLGPGECHFLLGFDNGHFSEFGTFSVTDWIASAPPEVVARNLNLSPAQLAQFPKKEVYIGTGRVPPPSPPPFRNADLQPSQFSHKYRLLDQPPIKLEGGTERIVSSREFPIQTTLTASRLDLEPGALRELHWHPHADEWQYYIRGRARVGIFGSHGRAKTEEFGPGQVAFIPQGYGHYVESLGPDPVEVLILFNSGVYQEISLSAWLGANPAHLLEDNFSVPADIVSRLPVKSKGMLGRRG
;
A
#
# COMPACT_ATOMS: atom_id res chain seq x y z
N MET A 1 15.32 45.43 49.42
CA MET A 1 16.72 45.71 49.79
C MET A 1 17.60 44.64 49.20
N PRO A 2 18.61 44.99 48.44
CA PRO A 2 19.45 44.01 47.78
C PRO A 2 20.69 43.68 48.60
N ILE A 3 21.15 42.45 48.60
CA ILE A 3 22.45 42.07 49.11
C ILE A 3 23.30 41.47 47.98
N SER A 4 24.41 42.10 47.89
CA SER A 4 25.51 42.14 46.94
C SER A 4 26.26 40.81 46.75
N ARG A 5 26.67 40.57 45.49
CA ARG A 5 27.78 39.72 45.08
C ARG A 5 29.12 40.36 45.45
N ARG A 6 30.10 39.56 45.94
CA ARG A 6 31.50 39.60 45.44
C ARG A 6 32.44 38.69 46.21
N LYS A 7 33.25 37.94 45.36
CA LYS A 7 34.65 37.53 45.58
C LYS A 7 34.94 36.30 46.45
N MET A 8 35.46 35.24 45.78
CA MET A 8 36.89 34.93 46.01
C MET A 8 37.40 33.95 44.91
N PHE A 9 38.33 34.45 44.09
CA PHE A 9 39.23 33.65 43.29
C PHE A 9 40.35 33.15 44.20
N GLN A 10 40.58 31.82 44.22
CA GLN A 10 41.87 31.26 44.60
C GLN A 10 42.32 30.31 43.50
N SER A 11 43.40 30.70 42.88
CA SER A 11 44.16 29.90 41.90
C SER A 11 44.84 28.76 42.63
N VAL A 12 44.55 27.52 42.21
CA VAL A 12 45.39 26.36 42.51
C VAL A 12 45.81 25.75 41.17
N THR A 13 47.08 25.98 40.88
CA THR A 13 47.80 25.29 39.79
C THR A 13 48.10 23.88 40.24
N LEU A 14 47.48 22.85 39.65
CA LEU A 14 47.96 21.47 39.75
C LEU A 14 48.27 20.96 38.35
N ALA A 15 49.53 20.73 38.12
CA ALA A 15 49.99 19.91 37.02
C ALA A 15 49.55 18.49 37.28
N GLY A 16 48.66 17.99 36.43
CA GLY A 16 48.17 16.61 36.48
C GLY A 16 48.38 15.98 35.09
N MET A 17 49.27 14.98 35.02
CA MET A 17 49.51 14.16 33.86
C MET A 17 48.18 13.64 33.28
N ALA A 18 47.92 13.94 32.02
CA ALA A 18 46.87 13.32 31.25
C ALA A 18 47.26 11.85 30.97
N ALA A 19 46.77 10.93 31.77
CA ALA A 19 46.60 9.55 31.40
C ALA A 19 45.34 9.49 30.55
N SER A 20 45.49 9.39 29.25
CA SER A 20 44.39 9.00 28.35
C SER A 20 44.01 7.56 28.67
N ALA A 21 43.02 7.41 29.55
CA ALA A 21 42.31 6.15 29.68
C ALA A 21 41.57 5.95 28.34
N ALA A 22 42.13 5.09 27.48
CA ALA A 22 41.34 4.48 26.42
C ALA A 22 40.16 3.77 27.12
N VAL A 23 38.97 4.35 27.01
CA VAL A 23 37.74 3.65 27.32
C VAL A 23 37.64 2.55 26.27
N SER A 24 38.20 1.37 26.60
CA SER A 24 37.84 0.15 25.92
C SER A 24 36.36 -0.04 26.17
N ALA A 25 35.53 0.34 25.21
CA ALA A 25 34.17 -0.15 25.14
C ALA A 25 34.29 -1.67 25.12
N ALA A 26 33.83 -2.32 26.18
CA ALA A 26 33.59 -3.75 26.12
C ALA A 26 32.83 -4.06 24.83
N PRO A 27 33.17 -5.12 24.09
CA PRO A 27 32.35 -5.53 22.97
C PRO A 27 30.95 -5.69 23.56
N ALA A 28 29.99 -4.89 23.06
CA ALA A 28 28.59 -5.18 23.30
C ALA A 28 28.43 -6.65 22.91
N ASP A 29 27.89 -7.47 23.81
CA ASP A 29 27.49 -8.82 23.48
C ASP A 29 26.83 -8.72 22.13
N GLU A 30 27.35 -9.44 21.12
CA GLU A 30 26.68 -9.64 19.85
C GLU A 30 25.43 -10.44 20.17
N GLU A 31 24.41 -9.77 20.67
CA GLU A 31 23.07 -10.27 20.67
C GLU A 31 22.81 -10.65 19.23
N LYS A 32 22.74 -11.95 18.96
CA LYS A 32 22.52 -12.48 17.62
C LYS A 32 21.25 -11.82 17.09
N LEU A 33 21.42 -10.69 16.38
CA LEU A 33 20.32 -9.96 15.80
C LEU A 33 19.51 -10.93 14.96
N ALA A 34 18.21 -11.03 15.26
CA ALA A 34 17.32 -11.91 14.52
C ALA A 34 17.44 -11.63 13.02
N ALA A 35 17.42 -12.66 12.21
CA ALA A 35 17.38 -12.53 10.76
C ALA A 35 16.22 -11.60 10.33
N LEU A 36 16.36 -10.93 9.19
CA LEU A 36 15.24 -10.16 8.64
C LEU A 36 14.02 -11.08 8.46
N PRO A 37 12.82 -10.60 8.78
CA PRO A 37 11.60 -11.40 8.66
C PRO A 37 11.36 -11.83 7.21
N ASN A 38 10.48 -12.80 7.02
CA ASN A 38 10.02 -13.13 5.68
C ASN A 38 9.20 -11.95 5.13
N PHE A 39 9.64 -11.40 3.99
CA PHE A 39 8.99 -10.26 3.32
C PHE A 39 8.32 -10.63 2.00
N LYS A 40 8.16 -11.94 1.74
CA LYS A 40 7.51 -12.50 0.56
C LYS A 40 6.28 -13.32 0.95
N TYR A 41 5.18 -13.13 0.21
CA TYR A 41 3.95 -13.89 0.35
C TYR A 41 3.35 -14.20 -1.02
N ASP A 42 2.83 -15.40 -1.23
CA ASP A 42 2.18 -15.81 -2.47
C ASP A 42 0.66 -15.79 -2.25
N ILE A 43 0.03 -14.62 -2.51
CA ILE A 43 -1.40 -14.44 -2.27
C ILE A 43 -2.25 -15.24 -3.26
N GLU A 44 -1.79 -15.40 -4.50
CA GLU A 44 -2.57 -16.09 -5.52
C GLU A 44 -2.57 -17.62 -5.34
N SER A 45 -1.60 -18.19 -4.62
CA SER A 45 -1.59 -19.61 -4.27
C SER A 45 -2.53 -19.97 -3.12
N GLN A 46 -3.07 -18.97 -2.41
CA GLN A 46 -3.94 -19.20 -1.25
C GLN A 46 -5.38 -19.49 -1.66
N THR A 47 -6.11 -20.14 -0.75
CA THR A 47 -7.54 -20.39 -0.89
C THR A 47 -8.22 -20.01 0.43
N HIS A 48 -8.66 -18.75 0.55
CA HIS A 48 -9.33 -18.29 1.76
C HIS A 48 -10.85 -18.40 1.65
N TRP A 49 -11.42 -17.78 0.63
CA TRP A 49 -12.85 -17.86 0.39
C TRP A 49 -13.16 -18.10 -1.10
N VAL A 50 -14.04 -19.09 -1.36
CA VAL A 50 -14.55 -19.40 -2.71
C VAL A 50 -16.04 -19.67 -2.61
N GLY A 51 -16.82 -19.04 -3.47
CA GLY A 51 -18.26 -19.19 -3.53
C GLY A 51 -18.80 -19.11 -4.96
N PRO A 52 -20.13 -19.24 -5.09
CA PRO A 52 -20.78 -19.23 -6.42
C PRO A 52 -20.53 -17.93 -7.21
N GLY A 53 -20.40 -16.80 -6.53
CA GLY A 53 -20.22 -15.47 -7.13
C GLY A 53 -18.78 -15.08 -7.41
N GLY A 54 -17.78 -15.76 -6.84
CA GLY A 54 -16.39 -15.37 -6.98
C GLY A 54 -15.47 -15.95 -5.95
N SER A 55 -14.36 -15.26 -5.69
CA SER A 55 -13.36 -15.65 -4.68
C SER A 55 -12.68 -14.43 -4.08
N ALA A 56 -12.14 -14.59 -2.87
CA ALA A 56 -11.29 -13.61 -2.20
C ALA A 56 -10.14 -14.32 -1.49
N LYS A 57 -8.95 -13.70 -1.55
CA LYS A 57 -7.72 -14.16 -0.91
C LYS A 57 -7.09 -12.95 -0.23
N GLU A 58 -6.63 -13.08 0.99
CA GLU A 58 -6.07 -11.96 1.73
C GLU A 58 -4.64 -12.19 2.22
N ALA A 59 -3.94 -11.10 2.45
CA ALA A 59 -2.63 -11.02 3.05
C ALA A 59 -2.68 -9.97 4.17
N THR A 60 -3.17 -10.39 5.33
CA THR A 60 -3.18 -9.60 6.57
C THR A 60 -1.98 -9.96 7.43
N VAL A 61 -1.84 -9.34 8.59
CA VAL A 61 -0.78 -9.72 9.54
C VAL A 61 -0.89 -11.17 10.01
N ALA A 62 -2.05 -11.81 9.87
CA ALA A 62 -2.23 -13.22 10.23
C ALA A 62 -1.52 -14.16 9.26
N GLU A 63 -1.62 -13.89 7.95
CA GLU A 63 -1.01 -14.67 6.88
C GLU A 63 0.40 -14.17 6.54
N PHE A 64 0.62 -12.87 6.65
CA PHE A 64 1.86 -12.18 6.29
C PHE A 64 2.33 -11.25 7.40
N PRO A 65 2.93 -11.78 8.49
CA PRO A 65 3.17 -11.05 9.74
C PRO A 65 4.00 -9.77 9.65
N ILE A 66 4.81 -9.59 8.62
CA ILE A 66 5.57 -8.35 8.41
C ILE A 66 4.67 -7.20 7.96
N SER A 67 3.52 -7.47 7.34
CA SER A 67 2.60 -6.48 6.76
C SER A 67 1.72 -5.82 7.83
N GLN A 68 2.35 -5.10 8.76
CA GLN A 68 1.68 -4.54 9.94
C GLN A 68 0.72 -3.38 9.63
N SER A 69 0.97 -2.64 8.57
CA SER A 69 0.28 -1.38 8.26
C SER A 69 -0.58 -1.42 6.99
N ILE A 70 -0.41 -2.43 6.17
CA ILE A 70 -1.17 -2.61 4.93
C ILE A 70 -1.67 -4.05 4.87
N ALA A 71 -2.97 -4.25 4.67
CA ALA A 71 -3.53 -5.53 4.26
C ALA A 71 -3.83 -5.50 2.75
N GLY A 72 -3.62 -6.61 2.08
CA GLY A 72 -3.93 -6.77 0.66
C GLY A 72 -4.97 -7.87 0.42
N VAL A 73 -5.83 -7.69 -0.60
CA VAL A 73 -6.81 -8.70 -1.01
C VAL A 73 -6.82 -8.84 -2.52
N SER A 74 -6.82 -10.07 -3.00
CA SER A 74 -7.11 -10.41 -4.39
C SER A 74 -8.55 -10.90 -4.48
N MET A 75 -9.41 -10.16 -5.19
CA MET A 75 -10.83 -10.48 -5.31
C MET A 75 -11.25 -10.67 -6.77
N ARG A 76 -12.07 -11.70 -6.99
CA ARG A 76 -12.68 -12.00 -8.30
C ARG A 76 -14.18 -12.07 -8.18
N LEU A 77 -14.88 -11.38 -9.10
CA LEU A 77 -16.33 -11.44 -9.20
C LEU A 77 -16.72 -11.94 -10.59
N LYS A 78 -17.58 -12.98 -10.64
CA LYS A 78 -18.18 -13.43 -11.87
C LYS A 78 -19.16 -12.38 -12.44
N ALA A 79 -19.51 -12.51 -13.70
CA ALA A 79 -20.50 -11.65 -14.34
C ALA A 79 -21.82 -11.64 -13.55
N GLY A 80 -22.26 -10.46 -13.14
CA GLY A 80 -23.44 -10.23 -12.31
C GLY A 80 -23.29 -10.50 -10.82
N ALA A 81 -22.19 -11.15 -10.40
CA ALA A 81 -21.92 -11.34 -8.98
C ALA A 81 -21.65 -10.01 -8.29
N MET A 82 -21.93 -9.95 -7.00
CA MET A 82 -21.86 -8.73 -6.21
C MET A 82 -21.17 -9.00 -4.87
N ARG A 83 -20.13 -8.20 -4.54
CA ARG A 83 -19.73 -7.97 -3.16
C ARG A 83 -20.80 -7.10 -2.54
N GLU A 84 -21.49 -7.61 -1.51
CA GLU A 84 -22.70 -6.99 -0.97
C GLU A 84 -22.46 -5.58 -0.40
N LEU A 85 -23.56 -4.88 -0.07
CA LEU A 85 -23.50 -3.57 0.59
C LEU A 85 -22.83 -3.69 1.96
N HIS A 86 -21.72 -2.99 2.13
CA HIS A 86 -20.91 -3.04 3.34
C HIS A 86 -20.10 -1.75 3.53
N TRP A 87 -19.42 -1.63 4.66
CA TRP A 87 -18.42 -0.58 4.92
C TRP A 87 -17.29 -1.09 5.81
N HIS A 88 -16.20 -0.35 5.82
CA HIS A 88 -15.04 -0.62 6.66
C HIS A 88 -14.90 0.48 7.71
N SER A 89 -14.88 0.11 9.00
CA SER A 89 -14.74 1.09 10.09
C SER A 89 -13.28 1.38 10.44
N LEU A 90 -12.39 0.41 10.26
CA LEU A 90 -11.01 0.44 10.74
C LEU A 90 -9.97 0.71 9.65
N ALA A 91 -10.37 0.67 8.38
CA ALA A 91 -9.49 0.88 7.26
C ALA A 91 -10.16 1.67 6.13
N ALA A 92 -9.38 2.48 5.42
CA ALA A 92 -9.73 2.96 4.10
C ALA A 92 -9.39 1.88 3.07
N GLU A 93 -10.16 1.82 1.98
CA GLU A 93 -9.94 0.88 0.89
C GLU A 93 -9.39 1.59 -0.33
N TRP A 94 -8.34 1.05 -0.90
CA TRP A 94 -7.86 1.37 -2.23
C TRP A 94 -7.94 0.13 -3.11
N ALA A 95 -8.16 0.31 -4.41
CA ALA A 95 -8.19 -0.82 -5.33
C ALA A 95 -7.62 -0.50 -6.71
N TYR A 96 -7.27 -1.57 -7.44
CA TYR A 96 -6.79 -1.52 -8.82
C TYR A 96 -7.39 -2.66 -9.64
N MET A 97 -7.98 -2.31 -10.80
CA MET A 97 -8.54 -3.27 -11.73
C MET A 97 -7.44 -3.95 -12.55
N LEU A 98 -7.31 -5.27 -12.39
CA LEU A 98 -6.38 -6.13 -13.14
C LEU A 98 -7.01 -6.71 -14.40
N GLU A 99 -8.27 -7.15 -14.31
CA GLU A 99 -8.98 -7.82 -15.41
C GLU A 99 -10.46 -7.49 -15.39
N GLY A 100 -11.09 -7.48 -16.56
CA GLY A 100 -12.53 -7.33 -16.70
C GLY A 100 -13.05 -5.95 -16.33
N ARG A 101 -14.32 -5.90 -15.87
CA ARG A 101 -15.02 -4.65 -15.53
C ARG A 101 -15.88 -4.83 -14.30
N CYS A 102 -15.90 -3.81 -13.44
CA CYS A 102 -16.68 -3.78 -12.21
C CYS A 102 -17.47 -2.46 -12.11
N ARG A 103 -18.72 -2.52 -11.63
CA ARG A 103 -19.50 -1.35 -11.22
C ARG A 103 -19.42 -1.18 -9.73
N VAL A 104 -19.12 0.02 -9.30
CA VAL A 104 -19.08 0.40 -7.90
C VAL A 104 -20.20 1.39 -7.62
N THR A 105 -20.88 1.20 -6.49
CA THR A 105 -21.76 2.20 -5.89
C THR A 105 -21.20 2.59 -4.54
N VAL A 106 -21.14 3.88 -4.24
CA VAL A 106 -20.64 4.39 -2.95
C VAL A 106 -21.52 5.52 -2.45
N ILE A 107 -21.70 5.60 -1.12
CA ILE A 107 -22.37 6.70 -0.43
C ILE A 107 -21.42 7.37 0.55
N THR A 108 -21.46 8.72 0.56
CA THR A 108 -20.63 9.54 1.46
C THR A 108 -21.40 9.90 2.75
N PRO A 109 -20.70 10.34 3.81
CA PRO A 109 -21.35 10.81 5.04
C PRO A 109 -22.30 11.98 4.83
N GLU A 110 -22.11 12.78 3.79
CA GLU A 110 -22.97 13.92 3.41
C GLU A 110 -24.26 13.45 2.71
N GLY A 111 -24.44 12.14 2.53
CA GLY A 111 -25.60 11.59 1.83
C GLY A 111 -25.55 11.74 0.32
N GLN A 112 -24.38 12.03 -0.24
CA GLN A 112 -24.12 12.03 -1.68
C GLN A 112 -23.74 10.61 -2.14
N ALA A 113 -23.89 10.31 -3.42
CA ALA A 113 -23.52 9.01 -3.95
C ALA A 113 -22.82 9.11 -5.31
N GLU A 114 -22.08 8.07 -5.64
CA GLU A 114 -21.50 7.86 -6.95
C GLU A 114 -21.76 6.44 -7.43
N VAL A 115 -22.03 6.29 -8.72
CA VAL A 115 -22.00 5.02 -9.43
C VAL A 115 -21.04 5.16 -10.58
N ALA A 116 -20.01 4.32 -10.60
CA ALA A 116 -18.98 4.35 -11.64
C ALA A 116 -18.62 2.94 -12.10
N ASP A 117 -18.32 2.83 -13.40
CA ASP A 117 -17.78 1.60 -13.98
C ASP A 117 -16.25 1.72 -14.06
N PHE A 118 -15.59 0.64 -13.65
CA PHE A 118 -14.15 0.52 -13.61
C PHE A 118 -13.68 -0.55 -14.60
N GLU A 119 -12.57 -0.27 -15.26
CA GLU A 119 -11.92 -1.17 -16.21
C GLU A 119 -10.42 -1.28 -15.91
N VAL A 120 -9.72 -2.15 -16.60
CA VAL A 120 -8.29 -2.42 -16.36
C VAL A 120 -7.49 -1.11 -16.28
N GLY A 121 -6.75 -0.96 -15.18
CA GLY A 121 -5.94 0.23 -14.92
C GLY A 121 -6.64 1.35 -14.16
N ASP A 122 -7.94 1.24 -13.91
CA ASP A 122 -8.66 2.15 -13.04
C ASP A 122 -8.40 1.81 -11.56
N THR A 123 -8.45 2.83 -10.71
CA THR A 123 -8.34 2.72 -9.26
C THR A 123 -9.54 3.37 -8.59
N TRP A 124 -9.88 2.89 -7.38
CA TRP A 124 -10.81 3.59 -6.50
C TRP A 124 -10.22 3.77 -5.11
N TYR A 125 -10.80 4.70 -4.38
CA TYR A 125 -10.49 4.92 -2.98
C TYR A 125 -11.77 5.21 -2.20
N PHE A 126 -11.99 4.44 -1.13
CA PHE A 126 -13.08 4.65 -0.18
C PHE A 126 -12.50 5.04 1.17
N PRO A 127 -12.75 6.28 1.63
CA PRO A 127 -12.48 6.64 3.02
C PRO A 127 -13.21 5.72 4.00
N ARG A 128 -12.68 5.59 5.20
CA ARG A 128 -13.32 4.80 6.27
C ARG A 128 -14.78 5.18 6.46
N GLY A 129 -15.64 4.17 6.58
CA GLY A 129 -17.07 4.35 6.83
C GLY A 129 -17.91 4.65 5.60
N HIS A 130 -17.34 4.83 4.40
CA HIS A 130 -18.13 4.98 3.19
C HIS A 130 -18.78 3.65 2.82
N GLY A 131 -20.14 3.62 2.79
CA GLY A 131 -20.89 2.43 2.40
C GLY A 131 -20.77 2.20 0.89
N HIS A 132 -20.47 0.96 0.48
CA HIS A 132 -20.26 0.64 -0.94
C HIS A 132 -20.70 -0.79 -1.28
N ALA A 133 -20.76 -1.06 -2.59
CA ALA A 133 -20.98 -2.39 -3.16
C ALA A 133 -20.29 -2.46 -4.52
N LEU A 134 -19.82 -3.66 -4.89
CA LEU A 134 -19.15 -3.91 -6.15
C LEU A 134 -19.90 -4.98 -6.94
N GLN A 135 -20.02 -4.81 -8.28
CA GLN A 135 -20.71 -5.76 -9.13
C GLN A 135 -19.94 -6.05 -10.41
N GLY A 136 -19.69 -7.31 -10.71
CA GLY A 136 -19.08 -7.75 -11.98
C GLY A 136 -19.98 -7.41 -13.16
N LEU A 137 -19.45 -6.70 -14.16
CA LEU A 137 -20.20 -6.25 -15.35
C LEU A 137 -20.25 -7.28 -16.47
N GLY A 138 -19.35 -8.28 -16.45
CA GLY A 138 -19.24 -9.23 -17.55
C GLY A 138 -18.63 -8.62 -18.84
N PRO A 139 -18.55 -9.42 -19.93
CA PRO A 139 -19.08 -10.79 -20.08
C PRO A 139 -18.33 -11.85 -19.26
N GLY A 140 -17.08 -11.62 -18.90
CA GLY A 140 -16.26 -12.53 -18.08
C GLY A 140 -16.26 -12.15 -16.60
N GLU A 141 -15.36 -12.77 -15.88
CA GLU A 141 -15.00 -12.44 -14.51
C GLU A 141 -14.21 -11.14 -14.49
N CYS A 142 -14.33 -10.36 -13.41
CA CYS A 142 -13.38 -9.27 -13.13
C CYS A 142 -12.48 -9.64 -11.96
N HIS A 143 -11.24 -9.17 -12.01
CA HIS A 143 -10.21 -9.34 -11.00
C HIS A 143 -9.66 -7.98 -10.59
N PHE A 144 -9.59 -7.73 -9.30
CA PHE A 144 -9.02 -6.51 -8.74
C PHE A 144 -8.29 -6.79 -7.44
N LEU A 145 -7.32 -5.94 -7.17
CA LEU A 145 -6.60 -5.92 -5.90
C LEU A 145 -7.19 -4.84 -5.02
N LEU A 146 -7.35 -5.16 -3.73
CA LEU A 146 -7.68 -4.22 -2.68
C LEU A 146 -6.46 -4.02 -1.80
N GLY A 147 -6.26 -2.80 -1.33
CA GLY A 147 -5.28 -2.46 -0.32
C GLY A 147 -5.92 -1.64 0.78
N PHE A 148 -5.64 -1.97 2.03
CA PHE A 148 -6.18 -1.34 3.22
C PHE A 148 -5.07 -0.71 4.04
N ASP A 149 -5.30 0.48 4.59
CA ASP A 149 -4.33 1.22 5.40
C ASP A 149 -4.20 0.70 6.84
N ASN A 150 -4.40 -0.61 7.01
CA ASN A 150 -4.31 -1.31 8.29
C ASN A 150 -4.01 -2.80 8.06
N GLY A 151 -2.83 -3.28 8.42
CA GLY A 151 -2.44 -4.68 8.24
C GLY A 151 -3.24 -5.69 9.07
N HIS A 152 -3.92 -5.24 10.12
CA HIS A 152 -4.80 -6.06 10.95
C HIS A 152 -6.24 -6.14 10.44
N PHE A 153 -6.57 -5.40 9.38
CA PHE A 153 -7.89 -5.43 8.79
C PHE A 153 -8.06 -6.66 7.91
N SER A 154 -9.09 -7.46 8.18
CA SER A 154 -9.52 -8.56 7.31
C SER A 154 -10.79 -8.18 6.56
N GLU A 155 -10.80 -8.43 5.27
CA GLU A 155 -11.97 -8.23 4.39
C GLU A 155 -13.13 -9.17 4.76
N PHE A 156 -12.86 -10.25 5.48
CA PHE A 156 -13.90 -11.15 6.01
C PHE A 156 -14.54 -10.63 7.30
N GLY A 157 -14.07 -9.50 7.84
CA GLY A 157 -14.60 -8.85 9.05
C GLY A 157 -15.27 -7.49 8.78
N THR A 158 -15.84 -7.29 7.59
CA THR A 158 -16.54 -6.06 7.21
C THR A 158 -17.89 -5.88 7.91
N PHE A 159 -18.39 -4.64 7.92
CA PHE A 159 -19.73 -4.34 8.43
C PHE A 159 -20.76 -4.54 7.31
N SER A 160 -21.35 -5.74 7.25
CA SER A 160 -22.40 -6.10 6.28
C SER A 160 -23.73 -5.46 6.63
N VAL A 161 -24.40 -4.87 5.64
CA VAL A 161 -25.78 -4.37 5.80
C VAL A 161 -26.74 -5.52 6.06
N THR A 162 -26.51 -6.69 5.47
CA THR A 162 -27.31 -7.88 5.67
C THR A 162 -27.25 -8.36 7.12
N ASP A 163 -26.05 -8.44 7.70
CA ASP A 163 -25.86 -8.84 9.10
C ASP A 163 -26.46 -7.81 10.07
N TRP A 164 -26.34 -6.52 9.75
CA TRP A 164 -26.95 -5.48 10.56
C TRP A 164 -28.48 -5.62 10.60
N ILE A 165 -29.13 -5.81 9.44
CA ILE A 165 -30.56 -6.04 9.34
C ILE A 165 -30.98 -7.32 10.10
N ALA A 166 -30.17 -8.38 9.99
CA ALA A 166 -30.45 -9.68 10.60
C ALA A 166 -30.27 -9.70 12.13
N SER A 167 -29.35 -8.89 12.67
CA SER A 167 -28.98 -8.87 14.08
C SER A 167 -29.72 -7.81 14.92
N ALA A 168 -30.25 -6.76 14.27
CA ALA A 168 -31.02 -5.72 14.98
C ALA A 168 -32.42 -6.22 15.37
N PRO A 169 -33.06 -5.66 16.44
CA PRO A 169 -34.43 -6.03 16.83
C PRO A 169 -35.41 -5.92 15.65
N PRO A 170 -36.15 -6.99 15.32
CA PRO A 170 -37.00 -7.01 14.12
C PRO A 170 -38.02 -5.89 14.03
N GLU A 171 -38.58 -5.47 15.17
CA GLU A 171 -39.54 -4.37 15.23
C GLU A 171 -38.89 -3.01 14.90
N VAL A 172 -37.64 -2.82 15.26
CA VAL A 172 -36.88 -1.61 14.94
C VAL A 172 -36.57 -1.57 13.44
N VAL A 173 -36.13 -2.69 12.88
CA VAL A 173 -35.82 -2.81 11.45
C VAL A 173 -37.08 -2.64 10.61
N ALA A 174 -38.18 -3.32 10.98
CA ALA A 174 -39.45 -3.23 10.29
C ALA A 174 -39.99 -1.78 10.26
N ARG A 175 -39.90 -1.09 11.39
CA ARG A 175 -40.26 0.33 11.49
C ARG A 175 -39.38 1.22 10.63
N ASN A 176 -38.05 1.04 10.70
CA ASN A 176 -37.07 1.85 9.96
C ASN A 176 -37.22 1.68 8.44
N LEU A 177 -37.47 0.45 7.99
CA LEU A 177 -37.59 0.12 6.56
C LEU A 177 -39.03 0.22 6.04
N ASN A 178 -39.99 0.54 6.89
CA ASN A 178 -41.41 0.54 6.56
C ASN A 178 -41.91 -0.79 5.99
N LEU A 179 -41.57 -1.89 6.67
CA LEU A 179 -41.88 -3.26 6.25
C LEU A 179 -42.77 -3.94 7.29
N SER A 180 -43.64 -4.87 6.83
CA SER A 180 -44.29 -5.81 7.73
C SER A 180 -43.30 -6.90 8.20
N PRO A 181 -43.58 -7.56 9.34
CA PRO A 181 -42.75 -8.68 9.81
C PRO A 181 -42.61 -9.81 8.79
N ALA A 182 -43.66 -10.10 8.01
CA ALA A 182 -43.63 -11.12 6.96
C ALA A 182 -42.73 -10.73 5.77
N GLN A 183 -42.64 -9.44 5.44
CA GLN A 183 -41.71 -8.95 4.42
C GLN A 183 -40.29 -8.96 4.94
N LEU A 184 -40.04 -8.53 6.17
CA LEU A 184 -38.71 -8.57 6.78
C LEU A 184 -38.19 -10.02 6.92
N ALA A 185 -39.06 -10.99 7.14
CA ALA A 185 -38.70 -12.40 7.25
C ALA A 185 -38.09 -12.97 5.95
N GLN A 186 -38.28 -12.30 4.79
CA GLN A 186 -37.72 -12.70 3.50
C GLN A 186 -36.27 -12.28 3.30
N PHE A 187 -35.76 -11.37 4.14
CA PHE A 187 -34.34 -10.96 4.05
C PHE A 187 -33.42 -12.08 4.50
N PRO A 188 -32.19 -12.16 3.93
CA PRO A 188 -31.16 -13.08 4.40
C PRO A 188 -30.93 -12.92 5.90
N LYS A 189 -30.52 -14.00 6.57
CA LYS A 189 -30.34 -14.03 8.05
C LYS A 189 -28.86 -13.96 8.44
N LYS A 190 -27.97 -13.82 7.48
CA LYS A 190 -26.53 -13.67 7.65
C LYS A 190 -25.93 -13.04 6.40
N GLU A 191 -24.75 -12.52 6.53
CA GLU A 191 -23.93 -12.00 5.44
C GLU A 191 -23.89 -12.97 4.25
N VAL A 192 -24.04 -12.41 3.05
CA VAL A 192 -23.89 -13.14 1.78
C VAL A 192 -22.46 -13.08 1.27
N TYR A 193 -21.72 -12.07 1.67
CA TYR A 193 -20.35 -11.72 1.27
C TYR A 193 -20.23 -11.46 -0.23
N ILE A 194 -20.05 -12.51 -1.07
CA ILE A 194 -20.11 -12.41 -2.53
C ILE A 194 -21.30 -13.23 -3.04
N GLY A 195 -22.37 -12.55 -3.39
CA GLY A 195 -23.60 -13.15 -3.91
C GLY A 195 -23.59 -13.25 -5.44
N THR A 196 -24.40 -14.20 -5.97
CA THR A 196 -24.74 -14.23 -7.40
C THR A 196 -25.83 -13.22 -7.70
N GLY A 197 -25.83 -12.64 -8.90
CA GLY A 197 -26.81 -11.67 -9.33
C GLY A 197 -26.99 -11.67 -10.85
N ARG A 198 -27.77 -10.72 -11.33
CA ARG A 198 -27.97 -10.49 -12.75
C ARG A 198 -26.86 -9.57 -13.27
N VAL A 199 -26.39 -9.80 -14.48
CA VAL A 199 -25.52 -8.83 -15.16
C VAL A 199 -26.28 -7.51 -15.28
N PRO A 200 -25.73 -6.41 -14.75
CA PRO A 200 -26.42 -5.13 -14.79
C PRO A 200 -26.48 -4.55 -16.21
N PRO A 201 -27.39 -3.62 -16.49
CA PRO A 201 -27.44 -2.96 -17.79
C PRO A 201 -26.13 -2.22 -18.09
N PRO A 202 -25.79 -1.98 -19.37
CA PRO A 202 -24.55 -1.30 -19.78
C PRO A 202 -24.38 0.09 -19.14
N SER A 203 -25.46 0.84 -19.01
CA SER A 203 -25.46 2.14 -18.33
C SER A 203 -25.91 2.00 -16.89
N PRO A 204 -25.29 2.74 -15.94
CA PRO A 204 -25.78 2.78 -14.57
C PRO A 204 -27.26 3.18 -14.51
N PRO A 205 -28.11 2.44 -13.77
CA PRO A 205 -29.47 2.86 -13.54
C PRO A 205 -29.50 4.12 -12.65
N PRO A 206 -30.59 4.92 -12.70
CA PRO A 206 -30.74 6.04 -11.78
C PRO A 206 -30.83 5.55 -10.33
N PHE A 207 -30.44 6.39 -9.39
CA PHE A 207 -30.65 6.13 -7.97
C PHE A 207 -32.14 5.99 -7.66
N ARG A 208 -32.47 5.18 -6.67
CA ARG A 208 -33.85 5.07 -6.18
C ARG A 208 -34.36 6.37 -5.56
N ASN A 209 -33.50 7.13 -4.93
CA ASN A 209 -33.78 8.49 -4.49
C ASN A 209 -33.42 9.45 -5.61
N ALA A 210 -34.46 10.03 -6.25
CA ALA A 210 -34.27 10.96 -7.37
C ALA A 210 -33.64 12.31 -6.93
N ASP A 211 -33.71 12.65 -5.65
CA ASP A 211 -33.16 13.89 -5.08
C ASP A 211 -31.71 13.75 -4.64
N LEU A 212 -31.14 12.53 -4.77
CA LEU A 212 -29.77 12.24 -4.35
C LEU A 212 -28.79 13.05 -5.18
N GLN A 213 -27.91 13.77 -4.49
CA GLN A 213 -26.86 14.55 -5.15
C GLN A 213 -25.67 13.67 -5.48
N PRO A 214 -25.01 13.88 -6.64
CA PRO A 214 -23.75 13.20 -6.93
C PRO A 214 -22.66 13.63 -5.93
N SER A 215 -21.74 12.72 -5.66
CA SER A 215 -20.56 13.01 -4.83
C SER A 215 -19.78 14.20 -5.39
N GLN A 216 -19.31 15.09 -4.50
CA GLN A 216 -18.45 16.23 -4.88
C GLN A 216 -17.09 15.79 -5.39
N PHE A 217 -16.60 14.64 -4.92
CA PHE A 217 -15.34 14.07 -5.33
C PHE A 217 -15.59 12.71 -5.97
N SER A 218 -14.93 12.43 -7.08
CA SER A 218 -14.95 11.10 -7.65
C SER A 218 -14.16 10.14 -6.74
N HIS A 219 -14.71 8.94 -6.55
CA HIS A 219 -13.98 7.82 -5.93
C HIS A 219 -13.19 7.02 -6.96
N LYS A 220 -13.18 7.46 -8.23
CA LYS A 220 -12.49 6.83 -9.34
C LYS A 220 -11.32 7.67 -9.81
N TYR A 221 -10.18 7.03 -10.07
CA TYR A 221 -9.04 7.61 -10.76
C TYR A 221 -8.53 6.67 -11.86
N ARG A 222 -8.23 7.20 -13.04
CA ARG A 222 -7.76 6.44 -14.20
C ARG A 222 -6.23 6.45 -14.26
N LEU A 223 -5.60 5.54 -13.52
CA LEU A 223 -4.15 5.54 -13.35
C LEU A 223 -3.39 5.36 -14.68
N LEU A 224 -3.87 4.52 -15.57
CA LEU A 224 -3.20 4.30 -16.86
C LEU A 224 -3.38 5.45 -17.85
N ASP A 225 -4.36 6.32 -17.67
CA ASP A 225 -4.51 7.55 -18.48
C ASP A 225 -3.51 8.65 -18.05
N GLN A 226 -2.95 8.54 -16.85
CA GLN A 226 -1.90 9.47 -16.39
C GLN A 226 -0.64 9.28 -17.25
N PRO A 227 -0.04 10.38 -17.77
CA PRO A 227 1.23 10.29 -18.46
C PRO A 227 2.31 9.67 -17.56
N PRO A 228 3.05 8.66 -18.04
CA PRO A 228 4.07 8.03 -17.22
C PRO A 228 5.30 8.94 -17.06
N ILE A 229 5.94 8.86 -15.91
CA ILE A 229 7.31 9.33 -15.70
C ILE A 229 8.21 8.36 -16.47
N LYS A 230 8.92 8.87 -17.48
CA LYS A 230 9.85 8.07 -18.29
C LYS A 230 11.23 8.09 -17.66
N LEU A 231 11.79 6.90 -17.45
CA LEU A 231 13.09 6.67 -16.85
C LEU A 231 13.93 5.79 -17.79
N GLU A 232 15.25 5.69 -17.56
CA GLU A 232 16.17 4.95 -18.44
C GLU A 232 15.80 3.46 -18.56
N GLY A 233 15.29 2.85 -17.48
CA GLY A 233 14.96 1.42 -17.43
C GLY A 233 13.46 1.11 -17.48
N GLY A 234 12.60 2.08 -17.81
CA GLY A 234 11.15 1.84 -17.87
C GLY A 234 10.30 3.05 -17.54
N THR A 235 9.15 2.84 -16.95
CA THR A 235 8.20 3.92 -16.61
C THR A 235 7.61 3.75 -15.22
N GLU A 236 7.18 4.87 -14.64
CA GLU A 236 6.46 4.89 -13.37
C GLU A 236 5.24 5.84 -13.45
N ARG A 237 4.14 5.47 -12.79
CA ARG A 237 2.98 6.33 -12.55
C ARG A 237 2.71 6.33 -11.06
N ILE A 238 2.59 7.51 -10.47
CA ILE A 238 2.34 7.70 -9.05
C ILE A 238 1.02 8.43 -8.89
N VAL A 239 0.14 7.91 -8.03
CA VAL A 239 -1.08 8.57 -7.61
C VAL A 239 -1.10 8.71 -6.10
N SER A 240 -1.03 9.94 -5.64
CA SER A 240 -1.08 10.34 -4.23
C SER A 240 -2.29 11.22 -3.97
N SER A 241 -2.41 11.78 -2.78
CA SER A 241 -3.45 12.78 -2.48
C SER A 241 -3.34 14.06 -3.34
N ARG A 242 -2.23 14.26 -4.01
CA ARG A 242 -2.02 15.37 -4.94
C ARG A 242 -2.79 15.17 -6.25
N GLU A 243 -2.75 13.98 -6.83
CA GLU A 243 -3.42 13.61 -8.07
C GLU A 243 -4.87 13.16 -7.81
N PHE A 244 -5.11 12.54 -6.67
CA PHE A 244 -6.40 12.00 -6.27
C PHE A 244 -6.73 12.45 -4.82
N PRO A 245 -7.29 13.65 -4.64
CA PRO A 245 -7.38 14.33 -3.33
C PRO A 245 -8.13 13.58 -2.24
N ILE A 246 -9.07 12.70 -2.57
CA ILE A 246 -9.79 11.87 -1.61
C ILE A 246 -8.89 10.77 -0.99
N GLN A 247 -7.83 10.37 -1.70
CA GLN A 247 -6.88 9.33 -1.30
C GLN A 247 -5.86 9.88 -0.31
N THR A 248 -6.24 9.93 0.97
CA THR A 248 -5.48 10.65 2.00
C THR A 248 -4.55 9.78 2.82
N THR A 249 -4.73 8.47 2.85
CA THR A 249 -3.97 7.55 3.72
C THR A 249 -3.13 6.53 2.96
N LEU A 250 -3.33 6.40 1.66
CA LEU A 250 -2.57 5.53 0.79
C LEU A 250 -2.03 6.32 -0.42
N THR A 251 -0.90 5.90 -0.95
CA THR A 251 -0.38 6.29 -2.25
C THR A 251 -0.19 5.02 -3.06
N ALA A 252 -0.42 5.07 -4.35
CA ALA A 252 -0.11 3.95 -5.24
C ALA A 252 0.90 4.36 -6.32
N SER A 253 1.73 3.39 -6.72
CA SER A 253 2.59 3.51 -7.89
C SER A 253 2.42 2.28 -8.78
N ARG A 254 2.38 2.49 -10.08
CA ARG A 254 2.57 1.46 -11.09
C ARG A 254 3.95 1.60 -11.68
N LEU A 255 4.80 0.60 -11.46
CA LEU A 255 6.17 0.54 -11.94
C LEU A 255 6.28 -0.51 -13.06
N ASP A 256 6.76 -0.10 -14.22
CA ASP A 256 7.02 -0.96 -15.37
C ASP A 256 8.53 -0.94 -15.65
N LEU A 257 9.24 -2.07 -15.39
CA LEU A 257 10.67 -2.21 -15.64
C LEU A 257 10.93 -3.02 -16.91
N GLU A 258 11.81 -2.52 -17.76
CA GLU A 258 12.32 -3.25 -18.91
C GLU A 258 13.18 -4.44 -18.48
N PRO A 259 13.37 -5.46 -19.35
CA PRO A 259 14.23 -6.60 -19.02
C PRO A 259 15.66 -6.18 -18.67
N GLY A 260 16.13 -6.56 -17.48
CA GLY A 260 17.44 -6.21 -16.96
C GLY A 260 17.56 -4.81 -16.37
N ALA A 261 16.47 -4.07 -16.26
CA ALA A 261 16.43 -2.78 -15.58
C ALA A 261 16.47 -2.94 -14.05
N LEU A 262 16.94 -1.88 -13.40
CA LEU A 262 17.06 -1.79 -11.94
C LEU A 262 16.37 -0.53 -11.44
N ARG A 263 15.32 -0.67 -10.61
CA ARG A 263 14.86 0.41 -9.74
C ARG A 263 15.96 0.60 -8.70
N GLU A 264 16.58 1.79 -8.68
CA GLU A 264 17.80 2.01 -7.90
C GLU A 264 17.61 1.81 -6.39
N LEU A 265 18.72 1.66 -5.66
CA LEU A 265 18.70 1.55 -4.20
C LEU A 265 18.12 2.84 -3.59
N HIS A 266 17.07 2.70 -2.80
CA HIS A 266 16.36 3.81 -2.17
C HIS A 266 15.62 3.34 -0.91
N TRP A 267 15.00 4.27 -0.19
CA TRP A 267 14.10 3.97 0.91
C TRP A 267 12.98 5.03 1.02
N HIS A 268 11.90 4.65 1.66
CA HIS A 268 10.78 5.56 1.97
C HIS A 268 10.86 5.99 3.43
N PRO A 269 11.07 7.30 3.73
CA PRO A 269 11.37 7.75 5.09
C PRO A 269 10.18 7.70 6.04
N HIS A 270 8.94 7.63 5.55
CA HIS A 270 7.74 7.72 6.38
C HIS A 270 6.58 6.83 5.93
N ALA A 271 6.85 5.84 5.10
CA ALA A 271 5.84 4.87 4.68
C ALA A 271 6.45 3.46 4.57
N ASP A 272 5.65 2.47 4.91
CA ASP A 272 5.87 1.09 4.47
C ASP A 272 5.47 0.97 3.01
N GLU A 273 6.01 -0.04 2.34
CA GLU A 273 5.73 -0.35 0.95
C GLU A 273 5.21 -1.78 0.81
N TRP A 274 4.06 -1.94 0.14
CA TRP A 274 3.47 -3.21 -0.23
C TRP A 274 3.46 -3.34 -1.75
N GLN A 275 4.06 -4.41 -2.30
CA GLN A 275 4.21 -4.64 -3.72
C GLN A 275 3.39 -5.85 -4.15
N TYR A 276 2.71 -5.78 -5.31
CA TYR A 276 2.10 -6.93 -5.97
C TYR A 276 2.64 -7.04 -7.39
N TYR A 277 3.20 -8.20 -7.73
CA TYR A 277 3.77 -8.47 -9.04
C TYR A 277 2.69 -8.93 -10.01
N ILE A 278 2.41 -8.11 -11.02
CA ILE A 278 1.40 -8.39 -12.05
C ILE A 278 1.99 -9.29 -13.13
N ARG A 279 3.24 -8.99 -13.55
CA ARG A 279 3.90 -9.67 -14.67
C ARG A 279 5.41 -9.68 -14.50
N GLY A 280 6.07 -10.65 -15.18
CA GLY A 280 7.51 -10.76 -15.22
C GLY A 280 8.10 -11.37 -13.96
N ARG A 281 9.44 -11.40 -13.89
CA ARG A 281 10.20 -11.90 -12.72
C ARG A 281 11.15 -10.82 -12.24
N ALA A 282 11.12 -10.56 -10.95
CA ALA A 282 11.97 -9.57 -10.30
C ALA A 282 12.80 -10.19 -9.18
N ARG A 283 13.95 -9.57 -8.90
CA ARG A 283 14.69 -9.78 -7.65
C ARG A 283 14.57 -8.53 -6.80
N VAL A 284 14.20 -8.71 -5.54
CA VAL A 284 14.09 -7.63 -4.56
C VAL A 284 15.08 -7.91 -3.44
N GLY A 285 15.89 -6.92 -3.13
CA GLY A 285 16.74 -6.94 -1.95
C GLY A 285 16.27 -5.91 -0.93
N ILE A 286 16.20 -6.30 0.34
CA ILE A 286 15.94 -5.39 1.46
C ILE A 286 17.15 -5.32 2.38
N PHE A 287 17.39 -4.15 2.93
CA PHE A 287 18.47 -3.85 3.86
C PHE A 287 17.92 -3.22 5.13
N GLY A 288 18.20 -3.83 6.28
CA GLY A 288 17.90 -3.31 7.61
C GLY A 288 19.17 -2.92 8.37
N SER A 289 19.01 -2.40 9.57
CA SER A 289 20.12 -2.01 10.44
C SER A 289 21.08 -3.18 10.73
N HIS A 290 22.31 -2.86 11.13
CA HIS A 290 23.38 -3.83 11.50
C HIS A 290 23.80 -4.74 10.34
N GLY A 291 23.81 -4.25 9.11
CA GLY A 291 24.27 -5.00 7.95
C GLY A 291 23.39 -6.18 7.54
N ARG A 292 22.19 -6.32 8.10
CA ARG A 292 21.26 -7.37 7.72
C ARG A 292 20.66 -7.10 6.36
N ALA A 293 20.76 -8.07 5.47
CA ALA A 293 20.16 -7.99 4.15
C ALA A 293 19.49 -9.32 3.79
N LYS A 294 18.47 -9.25 2.97
CA LYS A 294 17.77 -10.42 2.43
C LYS A 294 17.35 -10.14 1.00
N THR A 295 17.45 -11.15 0.14
CA THR A 295 17.07 -11.07 -1.27
C THR A 295 16.12 -12.21 -1.60
N GLU A 296 15.04 -11.90 -2.31
CA GLU A 296 14.05 -12.87 -2.78
C GLU A 296 13.71 -12.61 -4.24
N GLU A 297 13.27 -13.65 -4.96
CA GLU A 297 12.73 -13.52 -6.31
C GLU A 297 11.20 -13.56 -6.27
N PHE A 298 10.58 -12.72 -7.10
CA PHE A 298 9.13 -12.55 -7.20
C PHE A 298 8.66 -12.81 -8.62
N GLY A 299 7.48 -13.39 -8.73
CA GLY A 299 6.74 -13.59 -9.97
C GLY A 299 5.28 -13.15 -9.83
N PRO A 300 4.47 -13.29 -10.89
CA PRO A 300 3.07 -12.89 -10.88
C PRO A 300 2.28 -13.51 -9.71
N GLY A 301 1.44 -12.69 -9.07
CA GLY A 301 0.62 -13.11 -7.95
C GLY A 301 1.33 -13.14 -6.60
N GLN A 302 2.59 -12.73 -6.55
CA GLN A 302 3.37 -12.67 -5.29
C GLN A 302 3.44 -11.24 -4.77
N VAL A 303 3.60 -11.14 -3.46
CA VAL A 303 3.60 -9.88 -2.70
C VAL A 303 4.92 -9.73 -1.96
N ALA A 304 5.49 -8.52 -1.99
CA ALA A 304 6.56 -8.10 -1.09
C ALA A 304 6.06 -7.05 -0.09
N PHE A 305 6.68 -6.99 1.07
CA PHE A 305 6.49 -5.91 2.05
C PHE A 305 7.83 -5.38 2.51
N ILE A 306 8.03 -4.08 2.36
CA ILE A 306 9.24 -3.38 2.77
C ILE A 306 8.87 -2.42 3.91
N PRO A 307 9.39 -2.65 5.14
CA PRO A 307 9.13 -1.74 6.25
C PRO A 307 9.71 -0.34 6.01
N GLN A 308 9.07 0.66 6.58
CA GLN A 308 9.51 2.05 6.56
C GLN A 308 11.01 2.18 6.89
N GLY A 309 11.72 2.93 6.06
CA GLY A 309 13.14 3.22 6.24
C GLY A 309 14.09 2.08 5.84
N TYR A 310 13.61 0.92 5.43
CA TYR A 310 14.46 -0.16 4.92
C TYR A 310 14.94 0.18 3.51
N GLY A 311 16.26 0.14 3.31
CA GLY A 311 16.85 0.27 1.99
C GLY A 311 16.45 -0.90 1.10
N HIS A 312 16.12 -0.65 -0.18
CA HIS A 312 15.72 -1.72 -1.08
C HIS A 312 15.96 -1.36 -2.55
N TYR A 313 15.83 -2.36 -3.40
CA TYR A 313 15.86 -2.24 -4.85
C TYR A 313 14.96 -3.30 -5.49
N VAL A 314 14.57 -3.06 -6.76
CA VAL A 314 13.86 -4.03 -7.60
C VAL A 314 14.62 -4.19 -8.91
N GLU A 315 15.07 -5.40 -9.22
CA GLU A 315 15.78 -5.76 -10.45
C GLU A 315 14.90 -6.64 -11.32
N SER A 316 14.71 -6.27 -12.58
CA SER A 316 14.02 -7.10 -13.57
C SER A 316 14.96 -8.21 -14.05
N LEU A 317 14.56 -9.47 -13.87
CA LEU A 317 15.38 -10.64 -14.27
C LEU A 317 15.20 -11.02 -15.75
N GLY A 318 14.22 -10.41 -16.46
CA GLY A 318 13.90 -10.76 -17.84
C GLY A 318 13.46 -12.24 -18.02
N PRO A 319 13.23 -12.70 -19.26
CA PRO A 319 13.27 -11.90 -20.49
C PRO A 319 12.08 -10.94 -20.66
N ASP A 320 10.98 -11.17 -19.91
CA ASP A 320 9.80 -10.32 -19.96
C ASP A 320 9.98 -9.08 -19.07
N PRO A 321 9.35 -7.93 -19.41
CA PRO A 321 9.30 -6.78 -18.54
C PRO A 321 8.54 -7.11 -17.24
N VAL A 322 8.91 -6.43 -16.15
CA VAL A 322 8.25 -6.53 -14.86
C VAL A 322 7.22 -5.43 -14.73
N GLU A 323 6.01 -5.82 -14.36
CA GLU A 323 4.93 -4.91 -13.98
C GLU A 323 4.61 -5.14 -12.50
N VAL A 324 4.78 -4.12 -11.68
CA VAL A 324 4.49 -4.18 -10.25
C VAL A 324 3.60 -3.02 -9.81
N LEU A 325 2.61 -3.34 -9.03
CA LEU A 325 1.75 -2.38 -8.34
C LEU A 325 2.26 -2.21 -6.92
N ILE A 326 2.40 -0.97 -6.48
CA ILE A 326 3.00 -0.63 -5.20
C ILE A 326 2.03 0.24 -4.41
N LEU A 327 1.86 -0.06 -3.12
CA LEU A 327 1.09 0.73 -2.18
C LEU A 327 1.97 1.20 -1.02
N PHE A 328 1.74 2.43 -0.60
CA PHE A 328 2.37 3.07 0.54
C PHE A 328 1.29 3.51 1.54
N ASN A 329 1.49 3.26 2.83
CA ASN A 329 0.56 3.67 3.90
C ASN A 329 0.67 5.17 4.23
N SER A 330 0.73 6.00 3.23
CA SER A 330 0.78 7.47 3.31
C SER A 330 0.07 8.09 2.12
N GLY A 331 -0.66 9.17 2.32
CA GLY A 331 -1.24 9.96 1.22
C GLY A 331 -0.22 10.77 0.43
N VAL A 332 1.05 10.78 0.86
CA VAL A 332 2.13 11.54 0.24
C VAL A 332 3.26 10.60 -0.15
N TYR A 333 3.68 10.68 -1.42
CA TYR A 333 4.85 9.94 -1.90
C TYR A 333 6.14 10.64 -1.55
N GLN A 334 7.07 9.93 -0.90
CA GLN A 334 8.43 10.41 -0.63
C GLN A 334 9.44 9.27 -0.71
N GLU A 335 10.58 9.54 -1.31
CA GLU A 335 11.71 8.62 -1.36
C GLU A 335 13.04 9.36 -1.20
N ILE A 336 14.05 8.65 -0.74
CA ILE A 336 15.45 9.07 -0.77
C ILE A 336 16.25 7.99 -1.48
N SER A 337 16.82 8.33 -2.64
CA SER A 337 17.72 7.41 -3.34
C SER A 337 19.12 7.49 -2.79
N LEU A 338 19.84 6.35 -2.82
CA LEU A 338 21.24 6.29 -2.42
C LEU A 338 22.09 7.24 -3.26
N SER A 339 21.86 7.30 -4.57
CA SER A 339 22.58 8.17 -5.50
C SER A 339 22.41 9.66 -5.14
N ALA A 340 21.19 10.10 -4.84
CA ALA A 340 20.93 11.49 -4.43
C ALA A 340 21.59 11.80 -3.09
N TRP A 341 21.55 10.87 -2.13
CA TRP A 341 22.18 11.06 -0.83
C TRP A 341 23.69 11.16 -0.94
N LEU A 342 24.35 10.29 -1.72
CA LEU A 342 25.79 10.40 -1.97
C LEU A 342 26.14 11.75 -2.60
N GLY A 343 25.35 12.19 -3.61
CA GLY A 343 25.56 13.48 -4.26
C GLY A 343 25.32 14.72 -3.40
N ALA A 344 24.59 14.57 -2.29
CA ALA A 344 24.36 15.66 -1.34
C ALA A 344 25.50 15.85 -0.32
N ASN A 345 26.50 14.96 -0.29
CA ASN A 345 27.60 15.02 0.66
C ASN A 345 28.85 15.64 0.03
N PRO A 346 29.66 16.41 0.81
CA PRO A 346 30.98 16.83 0.37
C PRO A 346 31.89 15.64 0.05
N ALA A 347 32.73 15.78 -1.00
CA ALA A 347 33.56 14.68 -1.48
C ALA A 347 34.49 14.09 -0.38
N HIS A 348 35.14 14.96 0.40
CA HIS A 348 36.04 14.51 1.49
C HIS A 348 35.33 13.64 2.53
N LEU A 349 34.04 13.94 2.83
CA LEU A 349 33.26 13.14 3.75
C LEU A 349 33.03 11.71 3.24
N LEU A 350 32.83 11.57 1.93
CA LEU A 350 32.68 10.25 1.28
C LEU A 350 34.01 9.51 1.23
N GLU A 351 35.13 10.22 0.94
CA GLU A 351 36.49 9.67 0.96
C GLU A 351 36.81 9.09 2.35
N ASP A 352 36.56 9.86 3.40
CA ASP A 352 36.80 9.45 4.79
C ASP A 352 35.86 8.29 5.21
N ASN A 353 34.56 8.41 4.91
CA ASN A 353 33.57 7.41 5.31
C ASN A 353 33.81 6.03 4.67
N PHE A 354 34.20 6.00 3.40
CA PHE A 354 34.42 4.76 2.67
C PHE A 354 35.90 4.33 2.64
N SER A 355 36.82 5.16 3.14
CA SER A 355 38.26 4.95 3.07
C SER A 355 38.71 4.68 1.63
N VAL A 356 38.25 5.49 0.67
CA VAL A 356 38.56 5.39 -0.75
C VAL A 356 39.13 6.72 -1.27
N PRO A 357 40.02 6.68 -2.31
CA PRO A 357 40.59 7.89 -2.87
C PRO A 357 39.57 8.72 -3.69
N ALA A 358 39.88 10.00 -3.88
CA ALA A 358 39.04 10.99 -4.56
C ALA A 358 38.59 10.59 -5.98
N ASP A 359 39.42 9.86 -6.72
CA ASP A 359 39.10 9.40 -8.08
C ASP A 359 37.94 8.36 -8.08
N ILE A 360 37.78 7.58 -7.02
CA ILE A 360 36.62 6.69 -6.82
C ILE A 360 35.37 7.52 -6.50
N VAL A 361 35.49 8.46 -5.53
CA VAL A 361 34.36 9.32 -5.14
C VAL A 361 33.85 10.14 -6.33
N SER A 362 34.77 10.64 -7.20
CA SER A 362 34.39 11.42 -8.38
C SER A 362 33.53 10.66 -9.41
N ARG A 363 33.52 9.32 -9.36
CA ARG A 363 32.70 8.44 -10.23
C ARG A 363 31.32 8.11 -9.66
N LEU A 364 31.09 8.40 -8.37
CA LEU A 364 29.81 8.13 -7.75
C LEU A 364 28.72 8.99 -8.38
N PRO A 365 27.48 8.48 -8.49
CA PRO A 365 26.37 9.27 -8.99
C PRO A 365 26.07 10.43 -8.04
N VAL A 366 25.72 11.59 -8.60
CA VAL A 366 25.47 12.82 -7.83
C VAL A 366 23.95 13.14 -7.71
N LYS A 367 23.10 12.36 -8.36
CA LYS A 367 21.63 12.50 -8.30
C LYS A 367 20.95 11.20 -8.67
N SER A 368 19.71 11.04 -8.20
CA SER A 368 18.86 9.90 -8.55
C SER A 368 18.66 9.79 -10.06
N LYS A 369 18.63 8.58 -10.53
CA LYS A 369 18.15 8.20 -11.86
C LYS A 369 16.78 7.53 -11.79
N GLY A 370 16.30 7.22 -10.57
CA GLY A 370 15.09 6.49 -10.31
C GLY A 370 15.17 5.04 -10.79
N MET A 371 15.45 4.85 -12.08
CA MET A 371 15.54 3.55 -12.73
C MET A 371 16.70 3.54 -13.71
N LEU A 372 17.49 2.48 -13.68
CA LEU A 372 18.64 2.26 -14.54
C LEU A 372 18.27 1.24 -15.62
N GLY A 373 18.64 1.51 -16.86
CA GLY A 373 18.54 0.55 -17.95
C GLY A 373 19.56 -0.59 -17.79
N ARG A 374 19.40 -1.65 -18.60
CA ARG A 374 20.35 -2.75 -18.67
C ARG A 374 21.74 -2.23 -19.04
N ARG A 375 22.74 -2.61 -18.24
CA ARG A 375 24.13 -2.43 -18.68
C ARG A 375 24.44 -3.42 -19.79
N GLY A 376 24.96 -2.92 -20.91
CA GLY A 376 25.40 -3.73 -22.03
C GLY A 376 26.63 -4.60 -21.70
#